data_8914828fe663d23274736bce6e616e5d
#
_entry.id   8914828fe663d23274736bce6e616e5d
#
_cell.length_a   1.000
_cell.length_b   1.000
_cell.length_c   1.000
_cell.angle_alpha   90.00
_cell.angle_beta   90.00
_cell.angle_gamma   90.00
#
_symmetry.space_group_name_H-M   'P 1'
#
loop_
_entity.id
_entity.type
_entity.pdbx_description
1 polymer ?
#
loop_
_entity_poly.entity_id
_entity_poly.type
_entity_poly.pdbx_seq_one_letter_code
_entity_poly.pdbx_strand_id
1 'polypeptide(L)'
;MCIRDSSNTSVWFDTSGKVHFGHQSTDSPKEATTGFQLIVSDGKLTVGKGGPRHPRTAIGANESGEILWLVVVDGRQKGFSEGMDMHELATIMKELGCWRATNMDGGGSSVMGLINKSGEMKIMNSPSDRFLGLKRIRPLPMVLTIRKKSS
;
A
#
# COMPACT_ATOMS: atom_id res chain seq x y z
N MET A 1 3.17 -6.06 20.12
CA MET A 1 1.83 -6.62 19.83
C MET A 1 2.01 -7.71 18.79
N CYS A 2 2.02 -8.99 19.20
CA CYS A 2 2.18 -10.11 18.26
C CYS A 2 0.89 -10.26 17.49
N ILE A 3 0.86 -9.83 16.24
CA ILE A 3 -0.22 -10.14 15.32
C ILE A 3 0.03 -11.57 14.83
N ARG A 4 -0.55 -12.55 15.51
CA ARG A 4 -0.77 -13.88 14.95
C ARG A 4 -1.95 -13.75 13.97
N ASP A 5 -1.71 -13.14 12.83
CA ASP A 5 -2.69 -13.17 11.77
C ASP A 5 -2.28 -14.26 10.77
N SER A 6 -3.18 -15.23 10.59
CA SER A 6 -3.03 -16.33 9.63
C SER A 6 -3.28 -15.91 8.19
N SER A 7 -3.37 -14.61 7.92
CA SER A 7 -3.66 -14.09 6.59
C SER A 7 -2.39 -13.98 5.75
N ASN A 8 -2.45 -14.47 4.52
CA ASN A 8 -1.39 -14.30 3.50
C ASN A 8 -1.18 -12.83 3.07
N THR A 9 -1.72 -11.87 3.81
CA THR A 9 -1.71 -10.44 3.48
C THR A 9 -0.67 -9.63 4.25
N SER A 10 0.04 -10.24 5.19
CA SER A 10 1.11 -9.57 5.94
C SER A 10 2.25 -9.19 5.01
N VAL A 11 2.80 -7.99 5.21
CA VAL A 11 4.01 -7.49 4.56
C VAL A 11 5.03 -7.23 5.66
N TRP A 12 6.22 -7.78 5.52
CA TRP A 12 7.27 -7.62 6.52
C TRP A 12 8.64 -7.43 5.89
N PHE A 13 9.54 -6.83 6.63
CA PHE A 13 10.89 -6.52 6.21
C PHE A 13 11.86 -7.29 7.08
N ASP A 14 12.81 -7.98 6.45
CA ASP A 14 13.89 -8.64 7.17
C ASP A 14 15.00 -7.66 7.60
N THR A 15 15.98 -8.17 8.30
CA THR A 15 17.12 -7.38 8.78
C THR A 15 18.01 -6.84 7.67
N SER A 16 17.95 -7.42 6.46
CA SER A 16 18.63 -6.93 5.26
C SER A 16 17.86 -5.83 4.55
N GLY A 17 16.57 -5.63 4.91
CA GLY A 17 15.65 -4.68 4.30
C GLY A 17 14.87 -5.23 3.12
N LYS A 18 14.94 -6.53 2.84
CA LYS A 18 14.10 -7.18 1.81
C LYS A 18 12.66 -7.28 2.27
N VAL A 19 11.75 -7.20 1.30
CA VAL A 19 10.30 -7.26 1.52
C VAL A 19 9.79 -8.67 1.31
N HIS A 20 8.97 -9.12 2.23
CA HIS A 20 8.34 -10.43 2.20
C HIS A 20 6.82 -10.31 2.39
N PHE A 21 6.07 -11.29 1.90
CA PHE A 21 4.61 -11.36 1.99
C PHE A 21 4.17 -12.70 2.58
N GLY A 22 3.07 -12.69 3.32
CA GLY A 22 2.49 -13.87 3.91
C GLY A 22 3.02 -14.16 5.30
N HIS A 23 2.93 -15.44 5.70
CA HIS A 23 3.36 -15.86 7.03
C HIS A 23 4.83 -15.53 7.26
N GLN A 24 5.08 -14.98 8.43
CA GLN A 24 6.42 -14.73 8.91
C GLN A 24 7.13 -16.09 9.11
N SER A 25 8.27 -16.27 8.45
CA SER A 25 9.19 -17.37 8.74
C SER A 25 9.85 -17.18 10.11
N THR A 26 10.63 -18.14 10.56
CA THR A 26 11.28 -18.20 11.89
C THR A 26 12.17 -17.00 12.23
N ASP A 27 12.53 -16.16 11.26
CA ASP A 27 13.34 -14.96 11.49
C ASP A 27 12.44 -13.82 11.95
N SER A 28 12.80 -13.19 13.06
CA SER A 28 12.07 -12.02 13.58
C SER A 28 12.09 -10.89 12.55
N PRO A 29 10.94 -10.42 12.06
CA PRO A 29 10.91 -9.27 11.17
C PRO A 29 11.38 -8.03 11.90
N LYS A 30 12.07 -7.15 11.19
CA LYS A 30 12.41 -5.83 11.71
C LYS A 30 11.16 -4.97 11.85
N GLU A 31 10.31 -5.02 10.83
CA GLU A 31 9.05 -4.28 10.73
C GLU A 31 8.02 -5.15 10.02
N ALA A 32 6.76 -5.05 10.42
CA ALA A 32 5.65 -5.75 9.78
C ALA A 32 4.38 -4.91 9.78
N THR A 33 3.60 -5.06 8.72
CA THR A 33 2.26 -4.48 8.60
C THR A 33 1.31 -5.50 7.98
N THR A 34 0.01 -5.33 8.18
CA THR A 34 -1.00 -6.23 7.63
C THR A 34 -1.80 -5.51 6.55
N GLY A 35 -1.93 -6.13 5.38
CA GLY A 35 -2.85 -5.71 4.32
C GLY A 35 -4.23 -6.34 4.49
N PHE A 36 -5.16 -5.92 3.65
CA PHE A 36 -6.54 -6.45 3.65
C PHE A 36 -6.71 -7.60 2.67
N GLN A 37 -6.04 -7.55 1.52
CA GLN A 37 -6.21 -8.55 0.48
C GLN A 37 -4.96 -8.67 -0.38
N LEU A 38 -4.48 -9.89 -0.56
CA LEU A 38 -3.46 -10.21 -1.54
C LEU A 38 -4.10 -10.07 -2.93
N ILE A 39 -3.52 -9.25 -3.80
CA ILE A 39 -4.05 -8.95 -5.13
C ILE A 39 -3.17 -9.47 -6.27
N VAL A 40 -1.88 -9.67 -5.99
CA VAL A 40 -0.93 -10.37 -6.88
C VAL A 40 -0.17 -11.38 -6.05
N SER A 41 -0.08 -12.63 -6.52
CA SER A 41 0.75 -13.69 -5.95
C SER A 41 1.47 -14.43 -7.06
N ASP A 42 2.78 -14.58 -6.89
CA ASP A 42 3.65 -15.29 -7.82
C ASP A 42 3.45 -14.83 -9.28
N GLY A 43 3.38 -13.49 -9.45
CA GLY A 43 3.18 -12.82 -10.73
C GLY A 43 1.78 -13.00 -11.35
N LYS A 44 0.81 -13.56 -10.61
CA LYS A 44 -0.56 -13.80 -11.06
C LYS A 44 -1.56 -12.99 -10.26
N LEU A 45 -2.59 -12.47 -10.92
CA LEU A 45 -3.69 -11.81 -10.25
C LEU A 45 -4.48 -12.83 -9.43
N THR A 46 -4.80 -12.45 -8.18
CA THR A 46 -5.60 -13.27 -7.25
C THR A 46 -7.03 -12.79 -7.10
N VAL A 47 -7.40 -11.75 -7.82
CA VAL A 47 -8.72 -11.09 -7.77
C VAL A 47 -9.42 -11.13 -9.12
N GLY A 48 -10.73 -11.31 -9.09
CA GLY A 48 -11.58 -11.28 -10.28
C GLY A 48 -11.90 -9.87 -10.77
N LYS A 49 -12.44 -9.78 -12.00
CA LYS A 49 -12.89 -8.51 -12.58
C LYS A 49 -14.16 -7.99 -11.92
N GLY A 50 -14.29 -6.66 -11.89
CA GLY A 50 -15.45 -5.94 -11.39
C GLY A 50 -15.38 -5.66 -9.89
N GLY A 51 -16.33 -4.88 -9.44
CA GLY A 51 -16.42 -4.39 -8.07
C GLY A 51 -16.44 -2.87 -7.99
N PRO A 52 -16.63 -2.32 -6.78
CA PRO A 52 -16.73 -0.88 -6.60
C PRO A 52 -15.35 -0.22 -6.74
N ARG A 53 -15.35 0.92 -7.43
CA ARG A 53 -14.17 1.78 -7.54
C ARG A 53 -14.02 2.64 -6.30
N HIS A 54 -12.83 2.63 -5.74
CA HIS A 54 -12.49 3.40 -4.54
C HIS A 54 -11.07 3.95 -4.64
N PRO A 55 -10.72 4.97 -3.83
CA PRO A 55 -9.32 5.27 -3.55
C PRO A 55 -8.66 4.02 -2.99
N ARG A 56 -7.44 3.72 -3.43
CA ARG A 56 -6.71 2.50 -3.04
C ARG A 56 -5.30 2.83 -2.57
N THR A 57 -4.79 1.96 -1.73
CA THR A 57 -3.40 1.93 -1.33
C THR A 57 -2.90 0.51 -1.49
N ALA A 58 -1.75 0.33 -2.13
CA ALA A 58 -1.14 -0.98 -2.32
C ALA A 58 0.35 -0.96 -2.03
N ILE A 59 0.84 -2.09 -1.55
CA ILE A 59 2.26 -2.39 -1.39
C ILE A 59 2.56 -3.61 -2.23
N GLY A 60 3.63 -3.55 -3.02
CA GLY A 60 4.10 -4.69 -3.81
C GLY A 60 5.61 -4.74 -3.90
N ALA A 61 6.14 -5.91 -4.20
CA ALA A 61 7.56 -6.10 -4.42
C ALA A 61 7.82 -7.05 -5.59
N ASN A 62 9.02 -6.93 -6.19
CA ASN A 62 9.50 -7.89 -7.17
C ASN A 62 9.80 -9.25 -6.52
N GLU A 63 10.14 -10.25 -7.30
CA GLU A 63 10.39 -11.62 -6.83
C GLU A 63 11.52 -11.70 -5.80
N SER A 64 12.59 -10.92 -5.98
CA SER A 64 13.72 -10.90 -5.04
C SER A 64 13.46 -10.10 -3.75
N GLY A 65 12.36 -9.33 -3.66
CA GLY A 65 12.03 -8.48 -2.51
C GLY A 65 12.93 -7.23 -2.37
N GLU A 66 13.70 -6.90 -3.39
CA GLU A 66 14.65 -5.77 -3.38
C GLU A 66 14.03 -4.46 -3.86
N ILE A 67 12.97 -4.54 -4.66
CA ILE A 67 12.25 -3.38 -5.17
C ILE A 67 10.87 -3.36 -4.53
N LEU A 68 10.56 -2.25 -3.86
CA LEU A 68 9.27 -2.00 -3.23
C LEU A 68 8.50 -0.95 -4.01
N TRP A 69 7.26 -1.25 -4.35
CA TRP A 69 6.30 -0.29 -4.87
C TRP A 69 5.28 0.09 -3.81
N LEU A 70 5.13 1.38 -3.62
CA LEU A 70 4.06 1.98 -2.83
C LEU A 70 3.15 2.73 -3.80
N VAL A 71 1.90 2.31 -3.89
CA VAL A 71 0.94 2.88 -4.84
C VAL A 71 -0.25 3.44 -4.09
N VAL A 72 -0.61 4.68 -4.42
CA VAL A 72 -1.85 5.31 -3.97
C VAL A 72 -2.65 5.75 -5.19
N VAL A 73 -3.91 5.39 -5.21
CA VAL A 73 -4.89 5.76 -6.25
C VAL A 73 -5.92 6.69 -5.63
N ASP A 74 -6.08 7.87 -6.21
CA ASP A 74 -7.16 8.78 -5.84
C ASP A 74 -8.52 8.24 -6.29
N GLY A 75 -9.59 8.65 -5.64
CA GLY A 75 -10.93 8.23 -6.01
C GLY A 75 -12.03 8.96 -5.27
N ARG A 76 -13.30 8.59 -5.54
CA ARG A 76 -14.50 9.21 -4.96
C ARG A 76 -14.56 10.73 -5.21
N GLN A 77 -14.00 11.19 -6.31
CA GLN A 77 -13.94 12.61 -6.67
C GLN A 77 -14.45 12.78 -8.11
N LYS A 78 -15.73 13.13 -8.24
CA LYS A 78 -16.40 13.32 -9.55
C LYS A 78 -15.63 14.33 -10.41
N GLY A 79 -15.36 13.96 -11.67
CA GLY A 79 -14.62 14.78 -12.62
C GLY A 79 -13.10 14.79 -12.43
N PHE A 80 -12.57 14.12 -11.39
CA PHE A 80 -11.13 13.98 -11.17
C PHE A 80 -10.69 12.51 -11.17
N SER A 81 -11.18 11.71 -10.25
CA SER A 81 -10.91 10.27 -10.17
C SER A 81 -12.04 9.54 -9.47
N GLU A 82 -12.52 8.47 -10.08
CA GLU A 82 -13.47 7.56 -9.44
C GLU A 82 -12.77 6.54 -8.53
N GLY A 83 -11.49 6.30 -8.79
CA GLY A 83 -10.68 5.26 -8.15
C GLY A 83 -10.58 4.00 -9.00
N MET A 84 -10.20 2.90 -8.38
CA MET A 84 -10.04 1.59 -9.03
C MET A 84 -10.78 0.50 -8.28
N ASP A 85 -11.24 -0.52 -9.02
CA ASP A 85 -11.60 -1.79 -8.45
C ASP A 85 -10.33 -2.61 -8.11
N MET A 86 -10.51 -3.79 -7.49
CA MET A 86 -9.36 -4.60 -7.06
C MET A 86 -8.60 -5.22 -8.24
N HIS A 87 -9.29 -5.54 -9.33
CA HIS A 87 -8.66 -6.12 -10.51
C HIS A 87 -7.83 -5.08 -11.27
N GLU A 88 -8.33 -3.87 -11.41
CA GLU A 88 -7.60 -2.75 -12.00
C GLU A 88 -6.32 -2.45 -11.20
N LEU A 89 -6.44 -2.39 -9.87
CA LEU A 89 -5.27 -2.20 -8.99
C LEU A 89 -4.26 -3.33 -9.13
N ALA A 90 -4.72 -4.59 -9.12
CA ALA A 90 -3.86 -5.76 -9.29
C ALA A 90 -3.14 -5.77 -10.65
N THR A 91 -3.84 -5.35 -11.71
CA THR A 91 -3.28 -5.25 -13.06
C THR A 91 -2.13 -4.24 -13.08
N ILE A 92 -2.34 -3.05 -12.55
CA ILE A 92 -1.28 -2.03 -12.46
C ILE A 92 -0.09 -2.52 -11.63
N MET A 93 -0.33 -3.14 -10.47
CA MET A 93 0.76 -3.67 -9.65
C MET A 93 1.59 -4.72 -10.39
N LYS A 94 0.92 -5.61 -11.15
CA LYS A 94 1.60 -6.58 -12.00
C LYS A 94 2.40 -5.91 -13.12
N GLU A 95 1.84 -4.92 -13.81
CA GLU A 95 2.51 -4.17 -14.89
C GLU A 95 3.74 -3.40 -14.38
N LEU A 96 3.71 -2.92 -13.12
CA LEU A 96 4.87 -2.33 -12.45
C LEU A 96 5.98 -3.35 -12.14
N GLY A 97 5.72 -4.66 -12.32
CA GLY A 97 6.68 -5.72 -12.07
C GLY A 97 6.56 -6.36 -10.68
N CYS A 98 5.46 -6.16 -9.98
CA CYS A 98 5.24 -6.81 -8.70
C CYS A 98 5.04 -8.32 -8.89
N TRP A 99 5.85 -9.11 -8.18
CA TRP A 99 5.67 -10.54 -8.01
C TRP A 99 4.61 -10.85 -6.96
N ARG A 100 4.59 -10.06 -5.89
CA ARG A 100 3.55 -10.07 -4.86
C ARG A 100 3.09 -8.64 -4.56
N ALA A 101 1.78 -8.48 -4.34
CA ALA A 101 1.20 -7.21 -3.93
C ALA A 101 -0.04 -7.41 -3.07
N THR A 102 -0.22 -6.54 -2.08
CA THR A 102 -1.39 -6.52 -1.21
C THR A 102 -2.06 -5.15 -1.23
N ASN A 103 -3.40 -5.16 -1.22
CA ASN A 103 -4.19 -3.96 -0.98
C ASN A 103 -4.19 -3.65 0.52
N MET A 104 -3.94 -2.40 0.84
CA MET A 104 -3.93 -1.85 2.19
C MET A 104 -5.25 -1.13 2.52
N ASP A 105 -5.30 -0.41 3.64
CA ASP A 105 -6.44 0.48 3.91
C ASP A 105 -6.55 1.54 2.82
N GLY A 106 -7.78 1.75 2.37
CA GLY A 106 -8.11 2.59 1.22
C GLY A 106 -9.10 3.71 1.57
N GLY A 107 -9.81 4.18 0.56
CA GLY A 107 -10.80 5.24 0.74
C GLY A 107 -10.18 6.54 1.24
N GLY A 108 -10.75 7.13 2.28
CA GLY A 108 -10.23 8.37 2.88
C GLY A 108 -8.86 8.23 3.55
N SER A 109 -8.37 6.99 3.77
CA SER A 109 -7.04 6.72 4.32
C SER A 109 -5.95 6.70 3.25
N SER A 110 -6.31 6.71 1.95
CA SER A 110 -5.34 6.72 0.85
C SER A 110 -4.62 8.06 0.78
N VAL A 111 -3.43 8.13 1.37
CA VAL A 111 -2.59 9.33 1.39
C VAL A 111 -1.12 8.97 1.21
N MET A 112 -0.42 9.75 0.39
CA MET A 112 1.02 9.65 0.19
C MET A 112 1.67 11.01 0.39
N GLY A 113 2.70 11.07 1.19
CA GLY A 113 3.46 12.28 1.45
C GLY A 113 4.95 12.08 1.20
N LEU A 114 5.62 13.11 0.71
CA LEU A 114 7.06 13.20 0.63
C LEU A 114 7.55 14.30 1.58
N ILE A 115 8.57 13.99 2.36
CA ILE A 115 9.23 14.96 3.21
C ILE A 115 10.40 15.55 2.41
N ASN A 116 10.41 16.86 2.26
CA ASN A 116 11.49 17.58 1.60
C ASN A 116 12.73 17.73 2.51
N LYS A 117 13.78 18.34 1.99
CA LYS A 117 15.04 18.56 2.75
C LYS A 117 14.86 19.49 3.96
N SER A 118 13.85 20.35 3.98
CA SER A 118 13.53 21.24 5.11
C SER A 118 12.66 20.58 6.17
N GLY A 119 12.27 19.31 5.98
CA GLY A 119 11.42 18.57 6.93
C GLY A 119 9.91 18.79 6.72
N GLU A 120 9.51 19.53 5.70
CA GLU A 120 8.10 19.77 5.38
C GLU A 120 7.52 18.60 4.59
N MET A 121 6.32 18.19 4.96
CA MET A 121 5.57 17.15 4.24
C MET A 121 4.75 17.75 3.11
N LYS A 122 4.99 17.29 1.89
CA LYS A 122 4.16 17.57 0.72
C LYS A 122 3.29 16.35 0.41
N ILE A 123 1.96 16.55 0.41
CA ILE A 123 1.01 15.51 -0.01
C ILE A 123 1.04 15.38 -1.52
N MET A 124 1.20 14.16 -2.01
CA MET A 124 1.44 13.84 -3.42
C MET A 124 0.16 13.45 -4.18
N ASN A 125 -0.90 13.13 -3.46
CA ASN A 125 -2.19 12.74 -4.03
C ASN A 125 -3.32 13.68 -3.56
N SER A 126 -4.56 13.39 -3.94
CA SER A 126 -5.75 14.14 -3.54
C SER A 126 -6.65 13.28 -2.64
N PRO A 127 -6.43 13.25 -1.30
CA PRO A 127 -7.24 12.45 -0.40
C PRO A 127 -8.73 12.78 -0.53
N SER A 128 -9.57 11.74 -0.49
CA SER A 128 -11.01 11.88 -0.68
C SER A 128 -11.77 12.27 0.59
N ASP A 129 -11.10 12.24 1.75
CA ASP A 129 -11.76 12.60 3.02
C ASP A 129 -12.09 14.09 3.10
N ARG A 130 -13.24 14.39 3.69
CA ARG A 130 -13.72 15.77 3.82
C ARG A 130 -14.29 15.99 5.21
N PHE A 131 -14.15 17.22 5.69
CA PHE A 131 -14.79 17.71 6.89
C PHE A 131 -15.44 19.05 6.59
N LEU A 132 -16.74 19.18 6.83
CA LEU A 132 -17.52 20.36 6.47
C LEU A 132 -17.32 20.80 5.00
N GLY A 133 -17.22 19.83 4.07
CA GLY A 133 -17.01 20.08 2.64
C GLY A 133 -15.56 20.36 2.24
N LEU A 134 -14.66 20.64 3.17
CA LEU A 134 -13.25 20.91 2.91
C LEU A 134 -12.45 19.61 2.87
N LYS A 135 -11.48 19.50 1.95
CA LYS A 135 -10.53 18.37 1.92
C LYS A 135 -9.73 18.36 3.21
N ARG A 136 -9.58 17.17 3.78
CA ARG A 136 -8.70 16.97 4.93
C ARG A 136 -7.96 15.66 4.82
N ILE A 137 -6.84 15.57 5.52
CA ILE A 137 -6.18 14.32 5.84
C ILE A 137 -6.70 13.93 7.22
N ARG A 138 -7.41 12.79 7.30
CA ARG A 138 -7.87 12.29 8.60
C ARG A 138 -6.71 11.69 9.39
N PRO A 139 -6.78 11.65 10.72
CA PRO A 139 -5.83 10.90 11.53
C PRO A 139 -5.80 9.44 11.10
N LEU A 140 -4.62 8.90 10.90
CA LEU A 140 -4.40 7.49 10.53
C LEU A 140 -3.79 6.76 11.73
N PRO A 141 -4.28 5.56 12.07
CA PRO A 141 -3.75 4.79 13.20
C PRO A 141 -2.34 4.25 12.91
N MET A 142 -1.99 4.13 11.64
CA MET A 142 -0.71 3.59 11.19
C MET A 142 -0.30 4.22 9.86
N VAL A 143 0.99 4.51 9.72
CA VAL A 143 1.61 4.96 8.47
C VAL A 143 2.91 4.18 8.24
N LEU A 144 3.19 3.82 7.00
CA LEU A 144 4.48 3.28 6.59
C LEU A 144 5.40 4.44 6.22
N THR A 145 6.56 4.50 6.84
CA THR A 145 7.59 5.49 6.53
C THR A 145 8.83 4.82 5.98
N ILE A 146 9.36 5.35 4.87
CA ILE A 146 10.62 4.89 4.27
C ILE A 146 11.63 6.04 4.36
N ARG A 147 12.80 5.74 4.91
CA ARG A 147 13.91 6.69 5.02
C ARG A 147 15.15 6.12 4.36
N LYS A 148 15.87 6.98 3.63
CA LYS A 148 17.22 6.62 3.17
C LYS A 148 18.10 6.40 4.41
N LYS A 149 18.84 5.29 4.46
CA LYS A 149 19.84 5.06 5.48
C LYS A 149 20.92 6.14 5.33
N SER A 150 21.23 6.84 6.43
CA SER A 150 22.40 7.72 6.46
C SER A 150 23.65 6.86 6.29
N SER A 151 24.49 7.24 5.36
CA SER A 151 25.83 6.64 5.17
C SER A 151 26.68 6.99 6.36
#